data_854495852b550bdf25bacab55df1f955
#
_entry.id   854495852b550bdf25bacab55df1f955
#
_cell.length_a   1.000
_cell.length_b   1.000
_cell.length_c   1.000
_cell.angle_alpha   90.00
_cell.angle_beta   90.00
_cell.angle_gamma   90.00
#
_symmetry.space_group_name_H-M   'P 1'
#
loop_
_entity.id
_entity.type
_entity.pdbx_description
1 polymer ?
#
loop_
_entity_poly.entity_id
_entity_poly.type
_entity_poly.pdbx_seq_one_letter_code
_entity_poly.pdbx_strand_id
1 'polypeptide(L)'
;KLRASFGITGNDEIGSSSRFPYREALSTGGPGYNMGLTPGVNGDVTGAVGAGIIEQDFATPNLTWERERKVNVGVDLGLFRGSIDLIVDWFHNRRNNILLRRKTIPSAAGFRNSPWQNFGVTTNTGFDASLILKKQIGQVFASVRGNLTYAKNRVEEYDEVPQVYQYQAYTGQSIGQPFVYVAEGLYTPDDFDIVENADGSKTYTLKEGMPNPGTQVAPGDIKYKDLNGDKKIDSLDKTYENGLYPEDPRLVYGFGLNIEWKGFFAGVFFQGVGQTSVNLLSSAGNFMPFHNGVDASSARMEALDRWQNNDPYNQNVLFPRVHATKFDHNAYGSTWWYRNGSFLRLKNVEFGYQFNKQMLRKISMQNLRIYVQGTNLAVWDNIEYWDPELGGSNSGSKYPICGTWTIGLEVTF
;
A
#
# COMPACT_ATOMS: atom_id res chain seq x y z
N LYS A 1 -20.94 26.03 -16.53
CA LYS A 1 -22.04 25.22 -15.99
C LYS A 1 -21.73 24.84 -14.56
N LEU A 2 -22.72 24.97 -13.67
CA LEU A 2 -22.64 24.45 -12.31
C LEU A 2 -23.41 23.13 -12.23
N ARG A 3 -22.89 22.18 -11.47
CA ARG A 3 -23.50 20.88 -11.22
C ARG A 3 -23.52 20.62 -9.72
N ALA A 4 -24.59 20.04 -9.23
CA ALA A 4 -24.66 19.48 -7.90
C ALA A 4 -25.47 18.21 -7.94
N SER A 5 -25.04 17.18 -7.24
CA SER A 5 -25.76 15.94 -7.11
C SER A 5 -25.69 15.42 -5.68
N PHE A 6 -26.77 14.78 -5.28
CA PHE A 6 -26.87 14.01 -4.05
C PHE A 6 -27.49 12.66 -4.39
N GLY A 7 -26.90 11.60 -3.86
CA GLY A 7 -27.39 10.25 -4.08
C GLY A 7 -27.11 9.33 -2.88
N ILE A 8 -27.89 8.27 -2.81
CA ILE A 8 -27.67 7.18 -1.85
C ILE A 8 -27.55 5.91 -2.67
N THR A 9 -26.46 5.19 -2.51
CA THR A 9 -26.21 3.89 -3.13
C THR A 9 -26.10 2.82 -2.07
N GLY A 10 -26.62 1.62 -2.36
CA GLY A 10 -26.46 0.44 -1.51
C GLY A 10 -25.38 -0.48 -2.06
N ASN A 11 -24.75 -1.25 -1.18
CA ASN A 11 -23.84 -2.32 -1.52
C ASN A 11 -24.21 -3.55 -0.68
N ASP A 12 -24.42 -4.67 -1.34
CA ASP A 12 -24.79 -5.96 -0.73
C ASP A 12 -23.64 -6.98 -0.75
N GLU A 13 -22.46 -6.55 -1.21
CA GLU A 13 -21.29 -7.42 -1.22
C GLU A 13 -20.71 -7.58 0.18
N ILE A 14 -20.78 -8.81 0.70
CA ILE A 14 -20.33 -9.18 2.04
C ILE A 14 -18.96 -9.85 2.07
N GLY A 15 -18.24 -9.86 0.95
CA GLY A 15 -16.97 -10.55 0.79
C GLY A 15 -17.12 -12.07 0.61
N SER A 16 -16.01 -12.74 0.32
CA SER A 16 -16.00 -14.17 -0.04
C SER A 16 -16.10 -15.14 1.13
N SER A 17 -15.91 -14.68 2.36
CA SER A 17 -15.68 -15.57 3.51
C SER A 17 -16.95 -16.09 4.18
N SER A 18 -18.11 -15.48 3.96
CA SER A 18 -19.38 -15.94 4.54
C SER A 18 -20.55 -15.55 3.63
N ARG A 19 -20.99 -16.49 2.81
CA ARG A 19 -22.08 -16.26 1.86
C ARG A 19 -23.46 -16.07 2.53
N PHE A 20 -23.62 -16.63 3.74
CA PHE A 20 -24.89 -16.63 4.48
C PHE A 20 -24.68 -16.25 5.96
N PRO A 21 -24.22 -15.01 6.27
CA PRO A 21 -23.89 -14.61 7.65
C PRO A 21 -25.12 -14.51 8.58
N TYR A 22 -26.32 -14.58 8.03
CA TYR A 22 -27.59 -14.65 8.81
C TYR A 22 -27.91 -16.05 9.33
N ARG A 23 -27.12 -17.09 8.95
CA ARG A 23 -27.29 -18.47 9.42
C ARG A 23 -26.17 -18.82 10.40
N GLU A 24 -26.53 -19.60 11.39
CA GLU A 24 -25.57 -20.26 12.27
C GLU A 24 -24.72 -21.26 11.48
N ALA A 25 -23.42 -21.29 11.75
CA ALA A 25 -22.51 -22.29 11.23
C ALA A 25 -21.97 -23.14 12.37
N LEU A 26 -22.27 -24.45 12.32
CA LEU A 26 -21.73 -25.42 13.24
C LEU A 26 -20.53 -26.12 12.62
N SER A 27 -19.51 -26.40 13.42
CA SER A 27 -18.30 -27.12 13.03
C SER A 27 -18.11 -28.34 13.94
N THR A 28 -17.65 -29.45 13.36
CA THR A 28 -17.27 -30.65 14.10
C THR A 28 -15.87 -30.54 14.73
N GLY A 29 -15.21 -29.39 14.66
CA GLY A 29 -13.90 -29.12 15.25
C GLY A 29 -13.95 -28.55 16.67
N GLY A 30 -15.00 -28.80 17.43
CA GLY A 30 -15.10 -28.42 18.84
C GLY A 30 -14.16 -29.23 19.75
N PRO A 31 -14.06 -28.85 21.03
CA PRO A 31 -13.28 -29.59 22.02
C PRO A 31 -13.71 -31.06 22.02
N GLY A 32 -12.75 -31.94 21.80
CA GLY A 32 -12.99 -33.37 21.82
C GLY A 32 -13.15 -33.87 23.24
N TYR A 33 -14.06 -34.84 23.46
CA TYR A 33 -14.20 -35.55 24.70
C TYR A 33 -13.58 -36.94 24.56
N ASN A 34 -12.79 -37.35 25.53
CA ASN A 34 -12.15 -38.66 25.55
C ASN A 34 -13.17 -39.69 26.07
N MET A 35 -13.82 -40.43 25.16
CA MET A 35 -14.90 -41.37 25.47
C MET A 35 -14.38 -42.75 25.98
N GLY A 36 -13.10 -42.90 26.16
CA GLY A 36 -12.48 -44.13 26.66
C GLY A 36 -11.03 -44.24 26.29
N LEU A 37 -10.26 -44.82 27.17
CA LEU A 37 -8.83 -45.07 26.96
C LEU A 37 -8.67 -46.41 26.26
N THR A 38 -8.18 -46.42 25.00
CA THR A 38 -7.66 -47.64 24.36
C THR A 38 -6.18 -47.76 24.68
N PRO A 39 -5.73 -48.85 25.32
CA PRO A 39 -4.30 -49.09 25.54
C PRO A 39 -3.58 -49.17 24.20
N GLY A 40 -2.60 -48.31 23.93
CA GLY A 40 -1.72 -48.38 22.79
C GLY A 40 -0.71 -49.52 22.94
N VAL A 41 -0.12 -49.98 21.83
CA VAL A 41 0.79 -51.11 21.77
C VAL A 41 2.07 -50.91 22.62
N ASN A 42 2.40 -49.67 22.97
CA ASN A 42 3.59 -49.28 23.78
C ASN A 42 3.26 -48.75 25.15
N GLY A 43 2.06 -48.96 25.67
CA GLY A 43 1.64 -48.39 26.96
C GLY A 43 1.19 -46.94 26.88
N ASP A 44 1.24 -46.31 25.74
CA ASP A 44 0.67 -45.00 25.51
C ASP A 44 -0.86 -45.10 25.48
N VAL A 45 -1.51 -44.23 26.23
CA VAL A 45 -2.95 -44.18 26.31
C VAL A 45 -3.47 -43.31 25.17
N THR A 46 -3.81 -43.93 24.05
CA THR A 46 -4.48 -43.23 22.95
C THR A 46 -5.99 -43.31 23.13
N GLY A 47 -6.59 -42.21 23.51
CA GLY A 47 -8.05 -42.08 23.54
C GLY A 47 -8.60 -41.78 22.14
N ALA A 48 -9.67 -42.45 21.72
CA ALA A 48 -10.48 -41.94 20.63
C ALA A 48 -11.14 -40.63 21.06
N VAL A 49 -10.60 -39.52 20.59
CA VAL A 49 -11.18 -38.20 20.84
C VAL A 49 -12.35 -38.04 19.88
N GLY A 50 -13.58 -38.19 20.37
CA GLY A 50 -14.77 -37.78 19.63
C GLY A 50 -14.70 -36.27 19.37
N ALA A 51 -14.68 -35.84 18.11
CA ALA A 51 -14.75 -34.42 17.79
C ALA A 51 -16.07 -33.82 18.29
N GLY A 52 -15.97 -32.83 19.16
CA GLY A 52 -17.14 -32.10 19.63
C GLY A 52 -17.71 -31.20 18.54
N ILE A 53 -18.96 -30.84 18.68
CA ILE A 53 -19.65 -29.84 17.85
C ILE A 53 -19.49 -28.48 18.53
N ILE A 54 -19.15 -27.46 17.79
CA ILE A 54 -19.09 -26.09 18.29
C ILE A 54 -19.74 -25.15 17.27
N GLU A 55 -20.41 -24.14 17.78
CA GLU A 55 -20.87 -23.01 16.97
C GLU A 55 -19.66 -22.23 16.47
N GLN A 56 -19.48 -22.18 15.14
CA GLN A 56 -18.36 -21.52 14.51
C GLN A 56 -18.65 -20.05 14.24
N ASP A 57 -19.79 -19.77 13.64
CA ASP A 57 -20.25 -18.42 13.34
C ASP A 57 -21.65 -18.21 13.90
N PHE A 58 -21.80 -17.15 14.67
CA PHE A 58 -23.07 -16.74 15.23
C PHE A 58 -23.94 -16.08 14.16
N ALA A 59 -25.23 -16.39 14.14
CA ALA A 59 -26.18 -15.82 13.19
C ALA A 59 -26.31 -14.31 13.35
N THR A 60 -26.28 -13.59 12.24
CA THR A 60 -26.58 -12.15 12.19
C THR A 60 -27.93 -11.91 11.53
N PRO A 61 -29.07 -12.02 12.28
CA PRO A 61 -30.40 -11.95 11.69
C PRO A 61 -30.76 -10.56 11.14
N ASN A 62 -30.15 -9.50 11.67
CA ASN A 62 -30.45 -8.12 11.32
C ASN A 62 -29.43 -7.55 10.31
N LEU A 63 -29.02 -8.37 9.37
CA LEU A 63 -28.09 -7.95 8.31
C LEU A 63 -28.77 -6.94 7.38
N THR A 64 -28.08 -5.83 7.12
CA THR A 64 -28.52 -4.78 6.20
C THR A 64 -27.44 -4.45 5.18
N TRP A 65 -27.84 -3.81 4.10
CA TRP A 65 -26.89 -3.30 3.11
C TRP A 65 -26.06 -2.15 3.66
N GLU A 66 -24.81 -2.09 3.24
CA GLU A 66 -24.01 -0.88 3.35
C GLU A 66 -24.68 0.23 2.55
N ARG A 67 -24.62 1.45 3.07
CA ARG A 67 -25.19 2.63 2.41
C ARG A 67 -24.14 3.72 2.27
N GLU A 68 -23.99 4.23 1.07
CA GLU A 68 -23.10 5.34 0.80
C GLU A 68 -23.92 6.57 0.37
N ARG A 69 -23.80 7.65 1.13
CA ARG A 69 -24.33 8.97 0.78
C ARG A 69 -23.23 9.71 0.02
N LYS A 70 -23.56 10.16 -1.19
CA LYS A 70 -22.65 10.85 -2.09
C LYS A 70 -23.12 12.27 -2.32
N VAL A 71 -22.24 13.23 -2.10
CA VAL A 71 -22.41 14.63 -2.46
C VAL A 71 -21.32 14.97 -3.47
N ASN A 72 -21.71 15.56 -4.58
CA ASN A 72 -20.78 16.06 -5.58
C ASN A 72 -21.20 17.46 -6.00
N VAL A 73 -20.25 18.38 -6.08
CA VAL A 73 -20.46 19.75 -6.58
C VAL A 73 -19.37 20.01 -7.63
N GLY A 74 -19.78 20.34 -8.84
CA GLY A 74 -18.88 20.51 -9.97
C GLY A 74 -19.10 21.81 -10.74
N VAL A 75 -18.02 22.22 -11.38
CA VAL A 75 -17.96 23.41 -12.24
C VAL A 75 -17.34 23.02 -13.56
N ASP A 76 -18.06 23.30 -14.66
CA ASP A 76 -17.55 23.17 -16.02
C ASP A 76 -17.38 24.59 -16.59
N LEU A 77 -16.16 24.96 -16.92
CA LEU A 77 -15.81 26.27 -17.50
C LEU A 77 -15.22 26.06 -18.88
N GLY A 78 -15.92 26.54 -19.90
CA GLY A 78 -15.39 26.69 -21.26
C GLY A 78 -15.14 28.17 -21.52
N LEU A 79 -13.89 28.56 -21.71
CA LEU A 79 -13.49 29.94 -21.91
C LEU A 79 -12.85 30.12 -23.30
N PHE A 80 -12.90 31.36 -23.82
CA PHE A 80 -12.25 31.76 -25.08
C PHE A 80 -12.65 30.85 -26.27
N ARG A 81 -13.95 30.57 -26.44
CA ARG A 81 -14.51 29.72 -27.52
C ARG A 81 -13.94 28.30 -27.53
N GLY A 82 -13.72 27.68 -26.35
CA GLY A 82 -13.22 26.33 -26.22
C GLY A 82 -11.68 26.20 -26.26
N SER A 83 -10.97 27.32 -26.14
CA SER A 83 -9.52 27.29 -25.98
C SER A 83 -9.08 26.83 -24.59
N ILE A 84 -9.95 27.01 -23.59
CA ILE A 84 -9.75 26.55 -22.23
C ILE A 84 -10.99 25.82 -21.78
N ASP A 85 -10.84 24.52 -21.49
CA ASP A 85 -11.88 23.69 -20.89
C ASP A 85 -11.37 23.24 -19.53
N LEU A 86 -12.04 23.68 -18.44
CA LEU A 86 -11.74 23.31 -17.07
C LEU A 86 -12.96 22.68 -16.43
N ILE A 87 -12.79 21.51 -15.87
CA ILE A 87 -13.79 20.78 -15.08
C ILE A 87 -13.18 20.54 -13.72
N VAL A 88 -13.91 20.91 -12.66
CA VAL A 88 -13.53 20.62 -11.27
C VAL A 88 -14.76 20.12 -10.54
N ASP A 89 -14.61 18.99 -9.88
CA ASP A 89 -15.62 18.36 -9.04
C ASP A 89 -15.07 18.18 -7.64
N TRP A 90 -15.76 18.66 -6.64
CA TRP A 90 -15.56 18.32 -5.26
C TRP A 90 -16.56 17.27 -4.85
N PHE A 91 -16.11 16.27 -4.08
CA PHE A 91 -16.97 15.20 -3.58
C PHE A 91 -16.77 14.95 -2.09
N HIS A 92 -17.85 14.54 -1.45
CA HIS A 92 -17.85 14.01 -0.09
C HIS A 92 -18.78 12.80 -0.03
N ASN A 93 -18.19 11.65 0.29
CA ASN A 93 -18.90 10.38 0.41
C ASN A 93 -18.83 9.92 1.85
N ARG A 94 -19.99 9.50 2.42
CA ARG A 94 -20.05 8.88 3.74
C ARG A 94 -20.70 7.52 3.61
N ARG A 95 -19.93 6.47 3.89
CA ARG A 95 -20.39 5.07 3.90
C ARG A 95 -20.65 4.66 5.33
N ASN A 96 -21.86 4.15 5.60
CA ASN A 96 -22.32 3.65 6.89
C ASN A 96 -22.91 2.25 6.74
N ASN A 97 -23.17 1.61 7.88
CA ASN A 97 -23.58 0.21 7.97
C ASN A 97 -22.56 -0.76 7.35
N ILE A 98 -21.27 -0.44 7.40
CA ILE A 98 -20.22 -1.35 6.91
C ILE A 98 -20.25 -2.59 7.79
N LEU A 99 -20.31 -3.77 7.16
CA LEU A 99 -20.34 -5.04 7.85
C LEU A 99 -18.95 -5.37 8.43
N LEU A 100 -18.86 -5.40 9.73
CA LEU A 100 -17.63 -5.67 10.47
C LEU A 100 -17.83 -6.78 11.51
N ARG A 101 -16.78 -7.56 11.80
CA ARG A 101 -16.74 -8.43 12.97
C ARG A 101 -16.56 -7.59 14.23
N ARG A 102 -17.38 -7.87 15.26
CA ARG A 102 -17.28 -7.21 16.57
C ARG A 102 -15.96 -7.59 17.23
N LYS A 103 -15.19 -6.59 17.69
CA LYS A 103 -13.91 -6.78 18.39
C LYS A 103 -14.00 -6.52 19.90
N THR A 104 -15.03 -5.81 20.33
CA THR A 104 -15.23 -5.42 21.73
C THR A 104 -16.00 -6.44 22.56
N ILE A 105 -16.33 -7.61 21.99
CA ILE A 105 -17.00 -8.69 22.72
C ILE A 105 -15.96 -9.43 23.56
N PRO A 106 -16.16 -9.55 24.90
CA PRO A 106 -15.23 -10.28 25.75
C PRO A 106 -15.15 -11.77 25.35
N SER A 107 -13.95 -12.35 25.43
CA SER A 107 -13.72 -13.79 25.17
C SER A 107 -14.55 -14.70 26.08
N ALA A 108 -14.89 -14.22 27.29
CA ALA A 108 -15.78 -14.92 28.22
C ALA A 108 -17.20 -15.15 27.69
N ALA A 109 -17.62 -14.46 26.64
CA ALA A 109 -18.88 -14.70 25.95
C ALA A 109 -18.91 -16.03 25.18
N GLY A 110 -17.77 -16.70 25.01
CA GLY A 110 -17.65 -18.04 24.45
C GLY A 110 -17.78 -18.14 22.93
N PHE A 111 -17.81 -17.03 22.21
CA PHE A 111 -17.79 -17.05 20.74
C PHE A 111 -16.45 -17.53 20.20
N ARG A 112 -16.47 -18.49 19.28
CA ARG A 112 -15.27 -18.88 18.54
C ARG A 112 -14.85 -17.79 17.55
N ASN A 113 -15.82 -17.31 16.78
CA ASN A 113 -15.68 -16.15 15.91
C ASN A 113 -16.62 -15.06 16.39
N SER A 114 -16.13 -13.85 16.49
CA SER A 114 -16.97 -12.71 16.82
C SER A 114 -18.08 -12.51 15.78
N PRO A 115 -19.32 -12.21 16.19
CA PRO A 115 -20.42 -12.02 15.27
C PRO A 115 -20.22 -10.82 14.35
N TRP A 116 -20.84 -10.89 13.18
CA TRP A 116 -20.91 -9.78 12.24
C TRP A 116 -21.95 -8.77 12.66
N GLN A 117 -21.71 -7.51 12.39
CA GLN A 117 -22.68 -6.43 12.60
C GLN A 117 -22.45 -5.31 11.60
N ASN A 118 -23.53 -4.69 11.10
CA ASN A 118 -23.47 -3.47 10.31
C ASN A 118 -23.23 -2.27 11.23
N PHE A 119 -21.96 -1.89 11.39
CA PHE A 119 -21.54 -0.90 12.38
C PHE A 119 -20.62 0.17 11.81
N GLY A 120 -19.65 -0.18 10.97
CA GLY A 120 -18.60 0.71 10.55
C GLY A 120 -19.06 1.93 9.75
N VAL A 121 -18.36 3.03 9.93
CA VAL A 121 -18.57 4.27 9.17
C VAL A 121 -17.22 4.78 8.63
N THR A 122 -17.20 5.09 7.35
CA THR A 122 -16.05 5.74 6.70
C THR A 122 -16.49 6.95 5.89
N THR A 123 -15.60 7.92 5.78
CA THR A 123 -15.78 9.07 4.89
C THR A 123 -14.68 9.09 3.84
N ASN A 124 -14.99 9.64 2.66
CA ASN A 124 -14.01 9.93 1.62
C ASN A 124 -14.31 11.29 1.03
N THR A 125 -13.33 12.20 1.10
CA THR A 125 -13.48 13.58 0.62
C THR A 125 -12.32 13.90 -0.31
N GLY A 126 -12.65 14.56 -1.42
CA GLY A 126 -11.63 14.89 -2.40
C GLY A 126 -12.13 15.82 -3.49
N PHE A 127 -11.31 15.94 -4.50
CA PHE A 127 -11.66 16.66 -5.73
C PHE A 127 -11.01 16.01 -6.94
N ASP A 128 -11.72 16.08 -8.06
CA ASP A 128 -11.26 15.73 -9.40
C ASP A 128 -11.15 16.99 -10.22
N ALA A 129 -10.09 17.11 -11.01
CA ALA A 129 -9.90 18.23 -11.92
C ALA A 129 -9.42 17.75 -13.28
N SER A 130 -9.93 18.36 -14.35
CA SER A 130 -9.48 18.16 -15.73
C SER A 130 -9.32 19.52 -16.40
N LEU A 131 -8.17 19.72 -17.03
CA LEU A 131 -7.83 20.95 -17.78
C LEU A 131 -7.40 20.58 -19.20
N ILE A 132 -8.01 21.24 -20.19
CA ILE A 132 -7.57 21.17 -21.56
C ILE A 132 -7.37 22.61 -22.07
N LEU A 133 -6.16 22.88 -22.52
CA LEU A 133 -5.80 24.15 -23.17
C LEU A 133 -5.52 23.86 -24.65
N LYS A 134 -6.11 24.66 -25.54
CA LYS A 134 -5.91 24.53 -27.00
C LYS A 134 -5.58 25.89 -27.57
N LYS A 135 -4.56 25.97 -28.40
CA LYS A 135 -4.19 27.23 -29.06
C LYS A 135 -3.65 26.99 -30.46
N GLN A 136 -4.15 27.76 -31.40
CA GLN A 136 -3.58 27.87 -32.73
C GLN A 136 -2.60 29.06 -32.75
N ILE A 137 -1.36 28.82 -33.12
CA ILE A 137 -0.30 29.84 -33.20
C ILE A 137 0.25 29.78 -34.63
N GLY A 138 -0.30 30.60 -35.53
CA GLY A 138 0.02 30.53 -36.93
C GLY A 138 -0.36 29.16 -37.52
N GLN A 139 0.63 28.39 -37.96
CA GLN A 139 0.42 27.05 -38.53
C GLN A 139 0.63 25.92 -37.51
N VAL A 140 0.94 26.29 -36.29
CA VAL A 140 1.15 25.32 -35.17
C VAL A 140 -0.14 25.24 -34.35
N PHE A 141 -0.68 24.03 -34.16
CA PHE A 141 -1.70 23.75 -33.18
C PHE A 141 -1.03 23.13 -31.96
N ALA A 142 -1.28 23.67 -30.79
CA ALA A 142 -0.77 23.14 -29.53
C ALA A 142 -1.91 22.88 -28.57
N SER A 143 -1.90 21.74 -27.88
CA SER A 143 -2.83 21.44 -26.80
C SER A 143 -2.08 20.86 -25.60
N VAL A 144 -2.44 21.37 -24.41
CA VAL A 144 -2.03 20.83 -23.11
C VAL A 144 -3.25 20.21 -22.46
N ARG A 145 -3.10 19.02 -21.90
CA ARG A 145 -4.12 18.37 -21.08
C ARG A 145 -3.56 17.99 -19.74
N GLY A 146 -4.37 18.11 -18.72
CA GLY A 146 -4.02 17.67 -17.36
C GLY A 146 -5.25 17.13 -16.66
N ASN A 147 -5.05 16.14 -15.83
CA ASN A 147 -6.05 15.61 -14.91
C ASN A 147 -5.42 15.38 -13.56
N LEU A 148 -6.21 15.51 -12.52
CA LEU A 148 -5.79 15.38 -11.14
C LEU A 148 -6.95 14.86 -10.32
N THR A 149 -6.71 13.81 -9.53
CA THR A 149 -7.61 13.30 -8.50
C THR A 149 -6.90 13.36 -7.17
N TYR A 150 -7.52 13.98 -6.19
CA TYR A 150 -7.12 13.93 -4.80
C TYR A 150 -8.25 13.39 -3.95
N ALA A 151 -7.99 12.33 -3.18
CA ALA A 151 -8.98 11.72 -2.30
C ALA A 151 -8.34 11.32 -0.96
N LYS A 152 -9.00 11.69 0.14
CA LYS A 152 -8.60 11.28 1.48
C LYS A 152 -9.77 10.61 2.18
N ASN A 153 -9.61 9.35 2.50
CA ASN A 153 -10.56 8.62 3.31
C ASN A 153 -10.24 8.73 4.80
N ARG A 154 -11.24 8.46 5.64
CA ARG A 154 -11.11 8.43 7.09
C ARG A 154 -12.08 7.40 7.67
N VAL A 155 -11.62 6.63 8.64
CA VAL A 155 -12.42 5.75 9.47
C VAL A 155 -13.06 6.60 10.56
N GLU A 156 -14.38 6.74 10.55
CA GLU A 156 -15.13 7.53 11.54
C GLU A 156 -15.61 6.67 12.71
N GLU A 157 -16.07 5.45 12.41
CA GLU A 157 -16.52 4.50 13.40
C GLU A 157 -15.99 3.10 13.08
N TYR A 158 -15.33 2.51 14.04
CA TYR A 158 -14.77 1.18 13.99
C TYR A 158 -14.89 0.52 15.34
N ASP A 159 -15.23 -0.79 15.39
CA ASP A 159 -15.37 -1.52 16.64
C ASP A 159 -13.97 -1.89 17.18
N GLU A 160 -13.34 -0.96 17.85
CA GLU A 160 -12.03 -1.17 18.48
C GLU A 160 -12.13 -1.05 20.00
N VAL A 161 -11.32 -1.86 20.69
CA VAL A 161 -11.14 -1.71 22.14
C VAL A 161 -10.48 -0.37 22.40
N PRO A 162 -10.96 0.42 23.37
CA PRO A 162 -10.29 1.68 23.73
C PRO A 162 -8.82 1.46 23.97
N GLN A 163 -7.99 2.20 23.22
CA GLN A 163 -6.54 2.13 23.31
C GLN A 163 -6.04 2.93 24.52
N VAL A 164 -4.98 2.44 25.15
CA VAL A 164 -4.33 3.15 26.26
C VAL A 164 -3.75 4.47 25.79
N TYR A 165 -3.20 4.47 24.57
CA TYR A 165 -2.59 5.63 23.94
C TYR A 165 -3.34 6.01 22.67
N GLN A 166 -3.64 7.31 22.50
CA GLN A 166 -4.40 7.83 21.35
C GLN A 166 -3.71 7.56 20.01
N TYR A 167 -2.37 7.54 19.96
CA TYR A 167 -1.60 7.26 18.74
C TYR A 167 -1.76 5.82 18.23
N GLN A 168 -2.39 4.93 19.02
CA GLN A 168 -2.71 3.56 18.63
C GLN A 168 -4.15 3.41 18.11
N ALA A 169 -4.98 4.45 18.19
CA ALA A 169 -6.36 4.39 17.75
C ALA A 169 -6.44 4.36 16.22
N TYR A 170 -7.19 3.40 15.68
CA TYR A 170 -7.45 3.29 14.25
C TYR A 170 -8.57 4.24 13.82
N THR A 171 -9.53 4.49 14.70
CA THR A 171 -10.58 5.49 14.47
C THR A 171 -9.96 6.87 14.28
N GLY A 172 -10.31 7.54 13.19
CA GLY A 172 -9.71 8.81 12.78
C GLY A 172 -8.60 8.68 11.74
N GLN A 173 -8.06 7.48 11.52
CA GLN A 173 -7.01 7.24 10.52
C GLN A 173 -7.60 6.96 9.14
N SER A 174 -6.74 6.95 8.12
CA SER A 174 -7.11 6.47 6.79
C SER A 174 -7.17 4.94 6.74
N ILE A 175 -8.02 4.40 5.87
CA ILE A 175 -8.03 2.97 5.56
C ILE A 175 -6.64 2.60 5.02
N GLY A 176 -6.06 1.50 5.52
CA GLY A 176 -4.72 1.05 5.13
C GLY A 176 -3.57 1.88 5.72
N GLN A 177 -3.83 2.78 6.68
CA GLN A 177 -2.76 3.50 7.39
C GLN A 177 -1.84 2.49 8.09
N PRO A 178 -0.52 2.53 7.85
CA PRO A 178 0.42 1.63 8.50
C PRO A 178 0.44 1.76 10.02
N PHE A 179 0.38 0.63 10.74
CA PHE A 179 0.51 0.55 12.20
C PHE A 179 1.84 -0.10 12.53
N VAL A 180 2.87 0.70 12.75
CA VAL A 180 4.27 0.24 12.78
C VAL A 180 5.08 0.98 13.84
N TYR A 181 6.26 0.43 14.15
CA TYR A 181 7.25 1.12 14.97
C TYR A 181 7.87 2.30 14.21
N VAL A 182 8.27 3.32 14.96
CA VAL A 182 9.09 4.42 14.43
C VAL A 182 10.56 4.05 14.63
N ALA A 183 11.31 3.90 13.54
CA ALA A 183 12.74 3.69 13.59
C ALA A 183 13.47 5.04 13.78
N GLU A 184 14.39 5.10 14.76
CA GLU A 184 15.26 6.27 14.99
C GLU A 184 16.59 6.15 14.24
N GLY A 185 16.86 5.00 13.63
CA GLY A 185 18.10 4.66 12.94
C GLY A 185 18.59 3.28 13.36
N LEU A 186 19.90 3.08 13.28
CA LEU A 186 20.57 1.88 13.76
C LEU A 186 21.29 2.16 15.08
N TYR A 187 21.35 1.15 15.95
CA TYR A 187 22.20 1.22 17.12
C TYR A 187 23.65 1.43 16.71
N THR A 188 24.35 2.30 17.44
CA THR A 188 25.77 2.59 17.28
C THR A 188 26.57 1.99 18.43
N PRO A 189 27.91 1.88 18.35
CA PRO A 189 28.74 1.49 19.49
C PRO A 189 28.52 2.35 20.73
N ASP A 190 28.14 3.62 20.56
CA ASP A 190 27.90 4.56 21.67
C ASP A 190 26.67 4.21 22.52
N ASP A 191 25.76 3.39 22.00
CA ASP A 191 24.55 2.93 22.71
C ASP A 191 24.86 1.77 23.69
N PHE A 192 26.11 1.23 23.70
CA PHE A 192 26.46 0.03 24.44
C PHE A 192 27.68 0.22 25.36
N ASP A 193 27.69 -0.53 26.43
CA ASP A 193 28.91 -0.92 27.16
C ASP A 193 29.46 -2.18 26.50
N ILE A 194 30.69 -2.10 25.97
CA ILE A 194 31.31 -3.16 25.19
C ILE A 194 32.41 -3.83 25.97
N VAL A 195 32.31 -5.15 26.15
CA VAL A 195 33.33 -5.98 26.81
C VAL A 195 33.94 -6.90 25.76
N GLU A 196 35.25 -6.86 25.58
CA GLU A 196 35.99 -7.79 24.75
C GLU A 196 36.33 -9.04 25.55
N ASN A 197 35.89 -10.20 25.07
CA ASN A 197 36.13 -11.51 25.72
C ASN A 197 37.50 -12.06 25.38
N ALA A 198 37.95 -13.03 26.13
CA ALA A 198 39.27 -13.67 25.95
C ALA A 198 39.44 -14.40 24.60
N ASP A 199 38.34 -14.74 23.95
CA ASP A 199 38.28 -15.35 22.60
C ASP A 199 38.22 -14.32 21.46
N GLY A 200 38.30 -13.01 21.76
CA GLY A 200 38.19 -11.91 20.79
C GLY A 200 36.77 -11.57 20.40
N SER A 201 35.75 -12.25 20.92
CA SER A 201 34.35 -11.86 20.74
C SER A 201 34.00 -10.64 21.58
N LYS A 202 32.95 -9.90 21.18
CA LYS A 202 32.46 -8.72 21.91
C LYS A 202 31.08 -8.99 22.49
N THR A 203 30.92 -8.68 23.76
CA THR A 203 29.62 -8.66 24.42
C THR A 203 29.12 -7.23 24.46
N TYR A 204 27.89 -7.01 23.98
CA TYR A 204 27.25 -5.70 23.94
C TYR A 204 26.12 -5.66 24.97
N THR A 205 26.19 -4.71 25.88
CA THR A 205 25.16 -4.44 26.89
C THR A 205 24.63 -3.02 26.65
N LEU A 206 23.34 -2.86 26.49
CA LEU A 206 22.74 -1.52 26.33
C LEU A 206 23.07 -0.66 27.55
N LYS A 207 23.47 0.58 27.32
CA LYS A 207 23.74 1.55 28.38
C LYS A 207 22.52 1.80 29.24
N GLU A 208 22.74 2.14 30.49
CA GLU A 208 21.70 2.51 31.44
C GLU A 208 20.82 3.65 30.86
N GLY A 209 19.50 3.49 30.94
CA GLY A 209 18.54 4.47 30.42
C GLY A 209 18.09 4.22 29.00
N MET A 210 18.73 3.35 28.23
CA MET A 210 18.27 2.95 26.90
C MET A 210 17.03 2.06 27.00
N PRO A 211 16.05 2.20 26.09
CA PRO A 211 14.90 1.31 26.03
C PRO A 211 15.31 -0.13 25.73
N ASN A 212 14.74 -1.08 26.47
CA ASN A 212 15.00 -2.51 26.31
C ASN A 212 14.11 -3.10 25.18
N PRO A 213 14.68 -3.60 24.08
CA PRO A 213 13.90 -4.18 22.96
C PRO A 213 13.39 -5.61 23.22
N GLY A 214 13.58 -6.16 24.42
CA GLY A 214 13.16 -7.52 24.77
C GLY A 214 13.97 -8.64 24.09
N THR A 215 15.03 -8.28 23.35
CA THR A 215 15.98 -9.19 22.70
C THR A 215 17.37 -8.59 22.75
N GLN A 216 18.39 -9.43 22.58
CA GLN A 216 19.77 -8.94 22.56
C GLN A 216 20.06 -8.29 21.20
N VAL A 217 20.33 -7.00 21.22
CA VAL A 217 20.72 -6.19 20.07
C VAL A 217 22.19 -5.83 20.12
N ALA A 218 22.74 -5.36 19.02
CA ALA A 218 24.12 -4.90 18.92
C ALA A 218 24.20 -3.76 17.88
N PRO A 219 25.35 -3.08 17.74
CA PRO A 219 25.53 -2.06 16.71
C PRO A 219 25.12 -2.54 15.33
N GLY A 220 24.36 -1.71 14.61
CA GLY A 220 23.80 -2.01 13.30
C GLY A 220 22.42 -2.64 13.29
N ASP A 221 21.85 -3.02 14.44
CA ASP A 221 20.43 -3.41 14.53
C ASP A 221 19.52 -2.17 14.58
N ILE A 222 18.27 -2.30 14.15
CA ILE A 222 17.34 -1.17 14.12
C ILE A 222 16.99 -0.72 15.53
N LYS A 223 17.10 0.58 15.77
CA LYS A 223 16.71 1.24 17.01
C LYS A 223 15.31 1.81 16.85
N TYR A 224 14.39 1.33 17.70
CA TYR A 224 13.00 1.79 17.70
C TYR A 224 12.77 2.82 18.79
N LYS A 225 11.84 3.74 18.51
CA LYS A 225 11.44 4.78 19.43
C LYS A 225 10.53 4.24 20.52
N ASP A 226 10.86 4.51 21.77
CA ASP A 226 9.99 4.33 22.92
C ASP A 226 8.99 5.50 22.94
N LEU A 227 7.74 5.22 22.58
CA LEU A 227 6.69 6.24 22.44
C LEU A 227 5.99 6.55 23.76
N ASN A 228 5.89 5.56 24.64
CA ASN A 228 5.19 5.69 25.93
C ASN A 228 6.12 6.07 27.09
N GLY A 229 7.45 5.98 26.91
CA GLY A 229 8.48 6.36 27.89
C GLY A 229 8.68 5.34 29.01
N ASP A 230 8.26 4.08 28.83
CA ASP A 230 8.34 3.04 29.86
C ASP A 230 9.69 2.28 29.85
N LYS A 231 10.62 2.69 28.95
CA LYS A 231 11.93 2.09 28.71
C LYS A 231 11.88 0.64 28.20
N LYS A 232 10.84 0.27 27.50
CA LYS A 232 10.72 -0.98 26.78
C LYS A 232 10.32 -0.69 25.35
N ILE A 233 10.64 -1.61 24.45
CA ILE A 233 10.13 -1.57 23.07
C ILE A 233 9.21 -2.77 22.92
N ASP A 234 7.90 -2.50 22.88
CA ASP A 234 6.89 -3.53 22.73
C ASP A 234 5.71 -3.06 21.84
N SER A 235 4.60 -3.77 21.88
CA SER A 235 3.43 -3.43 21.04
C SER A 235 2.82 -2.06 21.35
N LEU A 236 3.12 -1.47 22.53
CA LEU A 236 2.63 -0.15 22.91
C LEU A 236 3.38 0.98 22.18
N ASP A 237 4.54 0.71 21.57
CA ASP A 237 5.33 1.67 20.79
C ASP A 237 4.99 1.67 19.31
N LYS A 238 4.00 0.88 18.88
CA LYS A 238 3.46 0.98 17.53
C LYS A 238 2.47 2.12 17.43
N THR A 239 2.49 2.80 16.29
CA THR A 239 1.63 3.95 16.07
C THR A 239 1.10 4.02 14.65
N TYR A 240 -0.10 4.59 14.49
CA TYR A 240 -0.62 5.08 13.22
C TYR A 240 -0.08 6.49 12.88
N GLU A 241 0.41 7.23 13.88
CA GLU A 241 0.94 8.60 13.73
C GLU A 241 2.44 8.60 13.42
N ASN A 242 2.82 7.84 12.39
CA ASN A 242 4.22 7.59 11.99
C ASN A 242 4.69 8.42 10.79
N GLY A 243 3.86 9.33 10.28
CA GLY A 243 4.18 10.18 9.13
C GLY A 243 4.06 9.49 7.76
N LEU A 244 3.71 8.20 7.73
CA LEU A 244 3.52 7.45 6.49
C LEU A 244 2.13 7.70 5.89
N TYR A 245 2.01 7.41 4.61
CA TYR A 245 0.74 7.35 3.91
C TYR A 245 0.29 5.89 3.73
N PRO A 246 -1.02 5.63 3.50
CA PRO A 246 -1.47 4.33 2.98
C PRO A 246 -0.76 3.97 1.67
N GLU A 247 -0.73 2.69 1.34
CA GLU A 247 -0.19 2.24 0.04
C GLU A 247 -1.04 2.75 -1.13
N ASP A 248 -2.35 2.86 -0.96
CA ASP A 248 -3.23 3.49 -1.93
C ASP A 248 -2.97 5.00 -2.03
N PRO A 249 -2.61 5.53 -3.22
CA PRO A 249 -2.23 6.92 -3.37
C PRO A 249 -3.43 7.86 -3.15
N ARG A 250 -3.22 8.93 -2.39
CA ARG A 250 -4.22 10.00 -2.24
C ARG A 250 -4.25 10.95 -3.42
N LEU A 251 -3.15 11.06 -4.15
CA LEU A 251 -2.99 11.95 -5.29
C LEU A 251 -2.63 11.12 -6.52
N VAL A 252 -3.45 11.24 -7.58
CA VAL A 252 -3.18 10.67 -8.91
C VAL A 252 -3.28 11.80 -9.93
N TYR A 253 -2.30 11.93 -10.80
CA TYR A 253 -2.28 12.98 -11.78
C TYR A 253 -1.68 12.55 -13.11
N GLY A 254 -2.09 13.22 -14.17
CA GLY A 254 -1.51 13.07 -15.49
C GLY A 254 -1.50 14.39 -16.23
N PHE A 255 -0.49 14.62 -17.04
CA PHE A 255 -0.42 15.79 -17.90
C PHE A 255 0.31 15.49 -19.20
N GLY A 256 -0.08 16.17 -20.27
CA GLY A 256 0.52 15.96 -21.57
C GLY A 256 0.44 17.19 -22.46
N LEU A 257 1.33 17.19 -23.44
CA LEU A 257 1.43 18.20 -24.50
C LEU A 257 1.30 17.50 -25.83
N ASN A 258 0.48 18.06 -26.74
CA ASN A 258 0.46 17.65 -28.14
C ASN A 258 0.70 18.90 -29.02
N ILE A 259 1.49 18.71 -30.05
CA ILE A 259 1.83 19.75 -31.04
C ILE A 259 1.60 19.19 -32.43
N GLU A 260 0.96 19.97 -33.29
CA GLU A 260 0.77 19.64 -34.69
C GLU A 260 1.26 20.80 -35.55
N TRP A 261 2.02 20.48 -36.60
CA TRP A 261 2.54 21.44 -37.56
C TRP A 261 2.72 20.86 -38.95
N LYS A 262 2.02 21.37 -39.93
CA LYS A 262 2.12 20.98 -41.37
C LYS A 262 2.07 19.45 -41.58
N GLY A 263 1.24 18.75 -40.84
CA GLY A 263 1.10 17.30 -40.92
C GLY A 263 1.99 16.54 -39.96
N PHE A 264 3.07 17.12 -39.43
CA PHE A 264 3.80 16.54 -38.30
C PHE A 264 2.97 16.68 -37.03
N PHE A 265 3.02 15.64 -36.20
CA PHE A 265 2.45 15.68 -34.86
C PHE A 265 3.41 15.05 -33.88
N ALA A 266 3.44 15.60 -32.69
CA ALA A 266 4.20 15.08 -31.56
C ALA A 266 3.35 15.18 -30.29
N GLY A 267 3.42 14.16 -29.46
CA GLY A 267 2.72 14.10 -28.19
C GLY A 267 3.59 13.51 -27.10
N VAL A 268 3.44 14.03 -25.89
CA VAL A 268 4.03 13.47 -24.69
C VAL A 268 3.00 13.44 -23.58
N PHE A 269 2.99 12.37 -22.80
CA PHE A 269 2.10 12.22 -21.66
C PHE A 269 2.84 11.64 -20.46
N PHE A 270 2.67 12.30 -19.32
CA PHE A 270 3.17 11.88 -18.03
C PHE A 270 2.04 11.45 -17.13
N GLN A 271 2.31 10.46 -16.32
CA GLN A 271 1.42 9.97 -15.25
C GLN A 271 2.20 9.88 -13.96
N GLY A 272 1.58 10.27 -12.86
CA GLY A 272 2.21 10.18 -11.56
C GLY A 272 1.21 9.96 -10.42
N VAL A 273 1.75 9.56 -9.30
CA VAL A 273 1.03 9.46 -8.02
C VAL A 273 1.80 10.17 -6.92
N GLY A 274 1.10 10.50 -5.85
CA GLY A 274 1.70 11.12 -4.69
C GLY A 274 0.95 10.78 -3.41
N GLN A 275 1.55 11.09 -2.28
CA GLN A 275 0.99 10.80 -0.96
C GLN A 275 0.65 9.30 -0.80
N THR A 276 1.61 8.45 -1.10
CA THR A 276 1.59 7.00 -0.92
C THR A 276 2.92 6.55 -0.34
N SER A 277 2.91 5.46 0.42
CA SER A 277 4.10 4.83 0.95
C SER A 277 4.17 3.38 0.51
N VAL A 278 5.36 2.89 0.23
CA VAL A 278 5.61 1.51 -0.17
C VAL A 278 6.41 0.80 0.91
N ASN A 279 5.89 -0.34 1.36
CA ASN A 279 6.58 -1.23 2.28
C ASN A 279 7.53 -2.15 1.52
N LEU A 280 8.84 -1.93 1.66
CA LEU A 280 9.87 -2.78 1.03
C LEU A 280 9.88 -4.19 1.63
N LEU A 281 9.51 -4.32 2.91
CA LEU A 281 9.50 -5.56 3.66
C LEU A 281 8.15 -6.30 3.58
N SER A 282 7.32 -6.10 2.57
CA SER A 282 6.01 -6.75 2.48
C SER A 282 6.09 -8.28 2.61
N SER A 283 7.25 -8.87 2.26
CA SER A 283 7.63 -10.25 2.55
C SER A 283 9.08 -10.29 3.01
N ALA A 284 9.31 -10.36 4.31
CA ALA A 284 10.65 -10.37 4.91
C ALA A 284 11.53 -11.49 4.33
N GLY A 285 10.98 -12.68 4.14
CA GLY A 285 11.70 -13.82 3.55
C GLY A 285 12.15 -13.62 2.11
N ASN A 286 11.55 -12.67 1.39
CA ASN A 286 11.91 -12.36 0.00
C ASN A 286 12.87 -11.17 -0.11
N PHE A 287 12.93 -10.30 0.88
CA PHE A 287 13.67 -9.05 0.81
C PHE A 287 14.89 -9.01 1.72
N MET A 288 14.74 -9.39 2.98
CA MET A 288 15.87 -9.36 3.93
C MET A 288 16.91 -10.45 3.60
N PRO A 289 18.20 -10.08 3.52
CA PRO A 289 19.26 -11.06 3.34
C PRO A 289 19.29 -12.01 4.54
N PHE A 290 19.33 -13.29 4.25
CA PHE A 290 19.42 -14.37 5.25
C PHE A 290 18.36 -14.33 6.37
N HIS A 291 17.14 -13.90 6.03
CA HIS A 291 16.05 -13.71 7.02
C HIS A 291 15.82 -14.93 7.93
N ASN A 292 15.91 -16.13 7.39
CA ASN A 292 15.76 -17.39 8.17
C ASN A 292 17.11 -17.99 8.60
N GLY A 293 18.20 -17.23 8.55
CA GLY A 293 19.56 -17.67 8.77
C GLY A 293 20.30 -17.98 7.47
N VAL A 294 21.63 -18.04 7.55
CA VAL A 294 22.51 -18.20 6.37
C VAL A 294 22.34 -19.56 5.66
N ASP A 295 21.90 -20.57 6.40
CA ASP A 295 21.71 -21.93 5.85
C ASP A 295 20.32 -22.13 5.23
N ALA A 296 19.36 -21.24 5.49
CA ALA A 296 17.95 -21.44 5.11
C ALA A 296 17.42 -20.36 4.16
N SER A 297 18.18 -19.34 3.84
CA SER A 297 17.76 -18.28 2.93
C SER A 297 18.93 -17.63 2.21
N SER A 298 18.62 -16.98 1.09
CA SER A 298 19.59 -16.31 0.21
C SER A 298 19.60 -14.79 0.40
N ALA A 299 20.49 -14.12 -0.31
CA ALA A 299 20.57 -12.67 -0.38
C ALA A 299 20.48 -12.20 -1.83
N ARG A 300 19.91 -11.02 -2.05
CA ARG A 300 19.93 -10.29 -3.31
C ARG A 300 21.22 -9.44 -3.40
N MET A 301 21.48 -8.88 -4.59
CA MET A 301 22.63 -7.98 -4.79
C MET A 301 22.56 -6.71 -3.92
N GLU A 302 21.35 -6.24 -3.65
CA GLU A 302 21.07 -5.09 -2.78
C GLU A 302 21.59 -5.29 -1.35
N ALA A 303 21.85 -6.54 -0.93
CA ALA A 303 22.46 -6.87 0.37
C ALA A 303 23.90 -6.35 0.52
N LEU A 304 24.52 -5.89 -0.56
CA LEU A 304 25.81 -5.18 -0.49
C LEU A 304 25.67 -3.82 0.19
N ASP A 305 24.50 -3.18 0.08
CA ASP A 305 24.14 -1.96 0.80
C ASP A 305 23.58 -2.31 2.19
N ARG A 306 24.46 -2.72 3.08
CA ARG A 306 24.16 -3.10 4.45
C ARG A 306 25.11 -2.47 5.45
N TRP A 307 24.67 -2.38 6.69
CA TRP A 307 25.56 -2.01 7.77
C TRP A 307 26.76 -2.96 7.89
N GLN A 308 27.95 -2.40 8.20
CA GLN A 308 29.21 -3.14 8.30
C GLN A 308 30.02 -2.69 9.50
N ASN A 309 30.76 -3.63 10.13
CA ASN A 309 31.59 -3.36 11.30
C ASN A 309 32.76 -2.38 11.06
N ASN A 310 33.21 -2.22 9.82
CA ASN A 310 34.29 -1.29 9.47
C ASN A 310 33.81 0.17 9.40
N ASP A 311 32.49 0.41 9.34
CA ASP A 311 31.88 1.73 9.42
C ASP A 311 30.62 1.68 10.34
N PRO A 312 30.82 1.52 11.66
CA PRO A 312 29.76 1.19 12.60
C PRO A 312 28.77 2.33 12.88
N TYR A 313 29.09 3.56 12.43
CA TYR A 313 28.25 4.74 12.59
C TYR A 313 27.42 5.05 11.32
N ASN A 314 27.57 4.28 10.26
CA ASN A 314 26.85 4.50 9.02
C ASN A 314 25.34 4.21 9.21
N GLN A 315 24.54 5.26 9.06
CA GLN A 315 23.07 5.20 9.13
C GLN A 315 22.44 5.15 7.73
N ASN A 316 23.22 5.41 6.67
CA ASN A 316 22.72 5.50 5.30
C ASN A 316 22.97 4.18 4.56
N VAL A 317 22.25 3.17 4.95
CA VAL A 317 22.27 1.82 4.35
C VAL A 317 20.84 1.28 4.19
N LEU A 318 20.64 0.42 3.22
CA LEU A 318 19.35 -0.23 3.00
C LEU A 318 19.04 -1.25 4.10
N PHE A 319 20.00 -2.13 4.37
CA PHE A 319 19.81 -3.21 5.33
C PHE A 319 20.55 -2.95 6.65
N PRO A 320 19.90 -3.22 7.78
CA PRO A 320 20.57 -3.24 9.07
C PRO A 320 21.62 -4.37 9.11
N ARG A 321 22.20 -4.58 10.26
CA ARG A 321 23.11 -5.69 10.52
C ARG A 321 22.48 -7.02 10.10
N VAL A 322 23.24 -7.81 9.33
CA VAL A 322 22.85 -9.16 8.93
C VAL A 322 23.22 -10.16 10.01
N HIS A 323 22.31 -11.05 10.35
CA HIS A 323 22.50 -12.08 11.37
C HIS A 323 22.69 -13.46 10.73
N ALA A 324 23.52 -14.30 11.35
CA ALA A 324 23.74 -15.68 10.90
C ALA A 324 22.53 -16.59 11.18
N THR A 325 21.73 -16.25 12.17
CA THR A 325 20.48 -16.96 12.53
C THR A 325 19.29 -16.02 12.36
N LYS A 326 18.09 -16.58 12.36
CA LYS A 326 16.85 -15.78 12.29
C LYS A 326 16.81 -14.72 13.39
N PHE A 327 16.60 -13.47 13.00
CA PHE A 327 16.53 -12.32 13.92
C PHE A 327 15.33 -11.43 13.56
N ASP A 328 14.23 -11.67 14.25
CA ASP A 328 12.95 -11.04 13.91
C ASP A 328 12.90 -9.54 14.24
N HIS A 329 13.72 -9.04 15.17
CA HIS A 329 13.74 -7.65 15.57
C HIS A 329 13.95 -6.70 14.38
N ASN A 330 14.93 -6.98 13.53
CA ASN A 330 15.17 -6.17 12.34
C ASN A 330 14.09 -6.33 11.24
N ALA A 331 13.21 -7.32 11.37
CA ALA A 331 12.10 -7.58 10.46
C ALA A 331 10.75 -7.01 10.96
N TYR A 332 10.73 -6.34 12.09
CA TYR A 332 9.49 -5.71 12.55
C TYR A 332 9.04 -4.62 11.57
N GLY A 333 7.71 -4.57 11.34
CA GLY A 333 7.11 -3.48 10.58
C GLY A 333 7.45 -2.15 11.22
N SER A 334 8.23 -1.32 10.53
CA SER A 334 8.72 -0.05 11.03
C SER A 334 8.93 0.95 9.89
N THR A 335 9.05 2.22 10.24
CA THR A 335 9.34 3.29 9.27
C THR A 335 10.66 3.08 8.51
N TRP A 336 11.58 2.24 9.01
CA TRP A 336 12.80 1.84 8.31
C TRP A 336 12.53 1.23 6.93
N TRP A 337 11.47 0.43 6.83
CA TRP A 337 11.14 -0.34 5.64
C TRP A 337 10.19 0.36 4.68
N TYR A 338 9.72 1.56 5.03
CA TYR A 338 8.84 2.32 4.16
C TYR A 338 9.63 3.34 3.33
N ARG A 339 9.22 3.49 2.10
CA ARG A 339 9.72 4.53 1.18
C ARG A 339 8.55 5.36 0.69
N ASN A 340 8.85 6.60 0.29
CA ASN A 340 7.89 7.42 -0.42
C ASN A 340 7.58 6.76 -1.77
N GLY A 341 6.33 6.31 -1.96
CA GLY A 341 5.85 5.63 -3.15
C GLY A 341 5.48 6.57 -4.31
N SER A 342 5.67 7.88 -4.13
CA SER A 342 5.38 8.86 -5.19
C SER A 342 6.31 8.65 -6.38
N PHE A 343 5.75 8.74 -7.58
CA PHE A 343 6.52 8.65 -8.82
C PHE A 343 5.94 9.53 -9.93
N LEU A 344 6.77 9.80 -10.93
CA LEU A 344 6.40 10.38 -12.21
C LEU A 344 6.91 9.48 -13.33
N ARG A 345 6.03 9.07 -14.24
CA ARG A 345 6.36 8.21 -15.39
C ARG A 345 6.12 8.94 -16.70
N LEU A 346 7.08 8.86 -17.61
CA LEU A 346 6.89 9.18 -19.03
C LEU A 346 6.10 8.02 -19.66
N LYS A 347 4.76 8.19 -19.67
CA LYS A 347 3.83 7.11 -20.01
C LYS A 347 3.74 6.88 -21.52
N ASN A 348 3.64 7.97 -22.29
CA ASN A 348 3.55 7.89 -23.75
C ASN A 348 4.36 9.02 -24.38
N VAL A 349 5.05 8.68 -25.47
CA VAL A 349 5.64 9.62 -26.42
C VAL A 349 5.19 9.16 -27.81
N GLU A 350 4.70 10.08 -28.61
CA GLU A 350 4.30 9.80 -29.98
C GLU A 350 4.89 10.88 -30.90
N PHE A 351 5.38 10.46 -32.06
CA PHE A 351 5.80 11.35 -33.11
C PHE A 351 5.41 10.74 -34.45
N GLY A 352 4.86 11.54 -35.36
CA GLY A 352 4.45 11.02 -36.64
C GLY A 352 4.13 12.11 -37.67
N TYR A 353 3.67 11.63 -38.84
CA TYR A 353 3.28 12.47 -39.93
C TYR A 353 1.99 12.01 -40.52
N GLN A 354 1.04 12.92 -40.67
CA GLN A 354 -0.24 12.72 -41.35
C GLN A 354 -0.20 13.39 -42.72
N PHE A 355 -0.39 12.60 -43.75
CA PHE A 355 -0.32 13.08 -45.14
C PHE A 355 -1.49 13.95 -45.49
N ASN A 356 -1.26 14.94 -46.38
CA ASN A 356 -2.27 15.87 -46.81
C ASN A 356 -3.35 15.16 -47.65
N LYS A 357 -4.63 15.38 -47.34
CA LYS A 357 -5.77 14.81 -48.04
C LYS A 357 -5.77 15.07 -49.57
N GLN A 358 -5.22 16.22 -50.04
CA GLN A 358 -5.14 16.51 -51.46
C GLN A 358 -4.16 15.59 -52.21
N MET A 359 -3.06 15.19 -51.58
CA MET A 359 -2.12 14.21 -52.13
C MET A 359 -2.76 12.81 -52.17
N LEU A 360 -3.44 12.43 -51.09
CA LEU A 360 -4.03 11.10 -50.93
C LEU A 360 -5.18 10.83 -51.91
N ARG A 361 -5.96 11.84 -52.28
CA ARG A 361 -7.03 11.72 -53.29
C ARG A 361 -6.53 11.24 -54.64
N LYS A 362 -5.26 11.56 -55.00
CA LYS A 362 -4.66 11.12 -56.30
C LYS A 362 -4.40 9.60 -56.33
N ILE A 363 -4.34 8.96 -55.18
CA ILE A 363 -4.08 7.53 -55.01
C ILE A 363 -5.25 6.80 -54.37
N SER A 364 -6.46 7.41 -54.42
CA SER A 364 -7.69 6.84 -53.86
C SER A 364 -7.64 6.51 -52.37
N MET A 365 -6.81 7.22 -51.61
CA MET A 365 -6.74 7.11 -50.17
C MET A 365 -7.43 8.28 -49.48
N GLN A 366 -8.09 8.06 -48.36
CA GLN A 366 -8.73 9.09 -47.53
C GLN A 366 -7.82 9.57 -46.40
N ASN A 367 -7.06 8.64 -45.79
CA ASN A 367 -6.14 8.94 -44.71
C ASN A 367 -4.89 8.06 -44.81
N LEU A 368 -3.72 8.66 -44.52
CA LEU A 368 -2.46 7.97 -44.35
C LEU A 368 -1.71 8.65 -43.22
N ARG A 369 -1.42 7.89 -42.19
CA ARG A 369 -0.64 8.33 -41.01
C ARG A 369 0.45 7.33 -40.71
N ILE A 370 1.67 7.83 -40.49
CA ILE A 370 2.83 7.05 -40.10
C ILE A 370 3.29 7.61 -38.74
N TYR A 371 3.52 6.75 -37.77
CA TYR A 371 3.94 7.19 -36.46
C TYR A 371 4.87 6.20 -35.78
N VAL A 372 5.63 6.71 -34.81
CA VAL A 372 6.39 5.96 -33.82
C VAL A 372 5.84 6.33 -32.45
N GLN A 373 5.55 5.34 -31.66
CA GLN A 373 5.05 5.50 -30.30
C GLN A 373 5.93 4.73 -29.31
N GLY A 374 6.30 5.38 -28.23
CA GLY A 374 6.94 4.75 -27.08
C GLY A 374 6.00 4.78 -25.87
N THR A 375 5.98 3.70 -25.09
CA THR A 375 5.20 3.62 -23.84
C THR A 375 6.08 3.20 -22.69
N ASN A 376 5.83 3.76 -21.48
CA ASN A 376 6.57 3.47 -20.24
C ASN A 376 8.09 3.65 -20.38
N LEU A 377 8.53 4.76 -20.97
CA LEU A 377 9.92 4.96 -21.36
C LEU A 377 10.86 5.34 -20.22
N ALA A 378 10.36 6.03 -19.21
CA ALA A 378 11.13 6.45 -18.05
C ALA A 378 10.24 6.59 -16.82
N VAL A 379 10.80 6.37 -15.65
CA VAL A 379 10.17 6.61 -14.35
C VAL A 379 11.15 7.30 -13.42
N TRP A 380 10.64 8.23 -12.62
CA TRP A 380 11.36 8.92 -11.54
C TRP A 380 10.61 8.65 -10.25
N ASP A 381 11.27 8.01 -9.31
CA ASP A 381 10.70 7.55 -8.05
C ASP A 381 11.75 7.53 -6.91
N ASN A 382 11.35 7.07 -5.72
CA ASN A 382 12.22 6.95 -4.55
C ASN A 382 12.39 5.49 -4.08
N ILE A 383 11.98 4.51 -4.87
CA ILE A 383 12.05 3.10 -4.49
C ILE A 383 13.38 2.48 -4.92
N GLU A 384 13.87 2.79 -6.11
CA GLU A 384 15.17 2.40 -6.71
C GLU A 384 15.34 0.88 -6.99
N TYR A 385 14.59 0.00 -6.31
CA TYR A 385 14.82 -1.45 -6.36
C TYR A 385 13.89 -2.19 -7.33
N TRP A 386 12.72 -1.62 -7.59
CA TRP A 386 11.73 -2.14 -8.56
C TRP A 386 10.78 -1.05 -9.01
N ASP A 387 9.98 -1.36 -10.02
CA ASP A 387 9.01 -0.42 -10.58
C ASP A 387 7.97 0.02 -9.52
N PRO A 388 7.80 1.33 -9.29
CA PRO A 388 6.92 1.85 -8.24
C PRO A 388 5.44 1.45 -8.40
N GLU A 389 4.96 1.14 -9.61
CA GLU A 389 3.59 0.67 -9.83
C GLU A 389 3.36 -0.75 -9.28
N LEU A 390 4.41 -1.49 -8.93
CA LEU A 390 4.30 -2.78 -8.25
C LEU A 390 3.98 -2.64 -6.76
N GLY A 391 4.15 -1.44 -6.19
CA GLY A 391 3.98 -1.19 -4.76
C GLY A 391 4.86 -2.10 -3.91
N GLY A 392 4.38 -2.48 -2.72
CA GLY A 392 5.04 -3.43 -1.83
C GLY A 392 4.88 -4.91 -2.21
N SER A 393 4.23 -5.23 -3.33
CA SER A 393 3.85 -6.59 -3.73
C SER A 393 5.03 -7.57 -3.76
N ASN A 394 5.06 -8.52 -2.82
CA ASN A 394 6.10 -9.53 -2.67
C ASN A 394 7.53 -8.95 -2.72
N SER A 395 7.74 -7.75 -2.19
CA SER A 395 9.03 -7.06 -2.21
C SER A 395 9.66 -7.02 -3.60
N GLY A 396 8.89 -6.59 -4.58
CA GLY A 396 9.33 -6.47 -5.98
C GLY A 396 9.50 -7.78 -6.73
N SER A 397 9.10 -8.93 -6.20
CA SER A 397 9.18 -10.24 -6.87
C SER A 397 8.07 -10.42 -7.93
N LYS A 398 7.76 -9.38 -8.67
CA LYS A 398 6.82 -9.40 -9.80
C LYS A 398 7.52 -8.95 -11.07
N TYR A 399 6.95 -9.33 -12.21
CA TYR A 399 7.49 -8.91 -13.51
C TYR A 399 7.37 -7.39 -13.67
N PRO A 400 8.46 -6.69 -14.00
CA PRO A 400 8.45 -5.23 -14.14
C PRO A 400 7.63 -4.77 -15.34
N ILE A 401 7.16 -3.53 -15.30
CA ILE A 401 6.48 -2.91 -16.43
C ILE A 401 7.49 -2.62 -17.54
N CYS A 402 7.24 -3.19 -18.72
CA CYS A 402 8.14 -3.03 -19.86
C CYS A 402 7.89 -1.71 -20.59
N GLY A 403 8.97 -1.05 -20.99
CA GLY A 403 8.94 -0.03 -22.02
C GLY A 403 8.80 -0.65 -23.41
N THR A 404 7.95 -0.09 -24.26
CA THR A 404 7.76 -0.59 -25.64
C THR A 404 7.86 0.52 -26.66
N TRP A 405 8.37 0.15 -27.85
CA TRP A 405 8.35 1.01 -29.03
C TRP A 405 7.52 0.35 -30.12
N THR A 406 6.65 1.12 -30.74
CA THR A 406 5.76 0.68 -31.81
C THR A 406 5.90 1.62 -33.00
N ILE A 407 6.04 1.05 -34.20
CA ILE A 407 5.92 1.78 -35.46
C ILE A 407 4.55 1.43 -36.04
N GLY A 408 3.74 2.43 -36.35
CA GLY A 408 2.40 2.26 -36.87
C GLY A 408 2.21 2.92 -38.21
N LEU A 409 1.41 2.26 -39.04
CA LEU A 409 0.89 2.77 -40.30
C LEU A 409 -0.64 2.63 -40.32
N GLU A 410 -1.33 3.74 -40.43
CA GLU A 410 -2.78 3.79 -40.55
C GLU A 410 -3.17 4.23 -41.94
N VAL A 411 -3.94 3.42 -42.63
CA VAL A 411 -4.42 3.67 -44.00
C VAL A 411 -5.94 3.56 -44.04
N THR A 412 -6.61 4.55 -44.63
CA THR A 412 -8.06 4.51 -44.92
C THR A 412 -8.25 4.77 -46.42
N PHE A 413 -9.01 3.92 -47.06
CA PHE A 413 -9.35 3.99 -48.49
C PHE A 413 -10.71 4.62 -48.73
#